data_cb7ea8c3d0d55479d7b35130b95a4261
#
_entry.id   cb7ea8c3d0d55479d7b35130b95a4261
#
_cell.length_a   1.000
_cell.length_b   1.000
_cell.length_c   1.000
_cell.angle_alpha   90.00
_cell.angle_beta   90.00
_cell.angle_gamma   90.00
#
_symmetry.space_group_name_H-M   'P 1'
#
loop_
_entity.id
_entity.type
_entity.pdbx_description
1 polymer ?
#
loop_
_entity_poly.entity_id
_entity_poly.type
_entity_poly.pdbx_seq_one_letter_code
_entity_poly.pdbx_strand_id
1 'polypeptide(L)'
;MLIGPNAVGKSNLIEVIGLLRAEPVSGGLLGAILRGGGIRQWLWLGDASPTATIECQVNLRRGRQFGPLDYRLQFAEDSTGFVITDERLTKSGRATPTAGRKPFFTRDSLGANLPRTESVLAQLKNPADTTPITELGNHFAEIQVYREFRTTQGWGARSGVVTTSPKEALQDGGDNLALMLQELDFRDRHEQVRAHLRRLCDRFEDVKVEIANGLARTFLREAGLVEMLSSIRMSDGTLKFLALLAALLHPKPPPLMCIEEPETGLHPDAMQLVAKILLEASESMQLIVTTHSEALVDALTERPEAVLVCDRGFDNGTQIKRLSKTHLKEWLKHYSLGELWRKGEIGGGRW
;
A
#
# COMPACT_ATOMS: atom_id res chain seq x y z
N MET A 1 -3.45 10.47 -2.87
CA MET A 1 -2.19 10.84 -2.19
C MET A 1 -2.51 11.45 -0.84
N LEU A 2 -1.81 11.08 0.22
CA LEU A 2 -1.98 11.58 1.59
C LEU A 2 -0.86 12.59 1.90
N ILE A 3 -1.22 13.80 2.26
CA ILE A 3 -0.27 14.86 2.67
C ILE A 3 -0.63 15.37 4.06
N GLY A 4 0.30 15.98 4.74
CA GLY A 4 0.12 16.56 6.08
C GLY A 4 1.41 16.52 6.90
N PRO A 5 1.46 17.15 8.07
CA PRO A 5 2.64 17.20 8.92
C PRO A 5 3.06 15.82 9.43
N ASN A 6 4.26 15.75 10.01
CA ASN A 6 4.71 14.56 10.72
C ASN A 6 3.81 14.27 11.92
N ALA A 7 3.71 13.02 12.33
CA ALA A 7 2.92 12.57 13.48
C ALA A 7 1.40 12.87 13.40
N VAL A 8 0.86 13.21 12.23
CA VAL A 8 -0.59 13.42 12.03
C VAL A 8 -1.36 12.10 11.82
N GLY A 9 -0.67 10.97 11.71
CA GLY A 9 -1.29 9.64 11.57
C GLY A 9 -1.39 9.10 10.15
N LYS A 10 -0.66 9.65 9.16
CA LYS A 10 -0.64 9.11 7.78
C LYS A 10 -0.18 7.64 7.77
N SER A 11 0.93 7.33 8.45
CA SER A 11 1.46 5.96 8.55
C SER A 11 0.52 5.04 9.33
N ASN A 12 -0.18 5.55 10.36
CA ASN A 12 -1.17 4.76 11.09
C ASN A 12 -2.29 4.24 10.18
N LEU A 13 -2.74 5.05 9.21
CA LEU A 13 -3.73 4.59 8.22
C LEU A 13 -3.20 3.43 7.38
N ILE A 14 -1.94 3.51 6.93
CA ILE A 14 -1.29 2.42 6.16
C ILE A 14 -1.11 1.18 7.05
N GLU A 15 -0.80 1.36 8.34
CA GLU A 15 -0.71 0.25 9.29
C GLU A 15 -2.05 -0.47 9.45
N VAL A 16 -3.15 0.27 9.59
CA VAL A 16 -4.51 -0.31 9.65
C VAL A 16 -4.82 -1.11 8.39
N ILE A 17 -4.44 -0.62 7.20
CA ILE A 17 -4.58 -1.39 5.94
C ILE A 17 -3.71 -2.66 5.99
N GLY A 18 -2.53 -2.59 6.60
CA GLY A 18 -1.68 -3.75 6.85
C GLY A 18 -2.33 -4.80 7.76
N LEU A 19 -3.18 -4.40 8.72
CA LEU A 19 -4.00 -5.34 9.50
C LEU A 19 -5.01 -6.08 8.61
N LEU A 20 -5.74 -5.35 7.74
CA LEU A 20 -6.68 -5.98 6.79
C LEU A 20 -5.98 -7.03 5.91
N ARG A 21 -4.78 -6.74 5.42
CA ARG A 21 -3.95 -7.69 4.67
C ARG A 21 -3.61 -8.95 5.49
N ALA A 22 -3.41 -8.79 6.80
CA ALA A 22 -2.99 -9.87 7.69
C ALA A 22 -4.16 -10.77 8.14
N GLU A 23 -5.40 -10.26 8.12
CA GLU A 23 -6.59 -10.97 8.62
C GLU A 23 -6.81 -12.36 8.00
N PRO A 24 -6.69 -12.56 6.67
CA PRO A 24 -6.95 -13.86 6.07
C PRO A 24 -5.82 -14.88 6.29
N VAL A 25 -4.76 -14.52 7.01
CA VAL A 25 -3.64 -15.41 7.34
C VAL A 25 -3.81 -15.94 8.76
N SER A 26 -3.73 -17.26 8.95
CA SER A 26 -3.80 -17.85 10.30
C SER A 26 -2.69 -17.29 11.19
N GLY A 27 -3.05 -16.79 12.37
CA GLY A 27 -2.14 -16.06 13.26
C GLY A 27 -1.63 -14.71 12.71
N GLY A 28 -2.05 -14.33 11.50
CA GLY A 28 -1.55 -13.13 10.80
C GLY A 28 -1.91 -11.84 11.51
N LEU A 29 -3.18 -11.69 11.91
CA LEU A 29 -3.66 -10.51 12.62
C LEU A 29 -2.95 -10.35 13.97
N LEU A 30 -2.92 -11.40 14.79
CA LEU A 30 -2.18 -11.39 16.07
C LEU A 30 -0.70 -11.09 15.85
N GLY A 31 -0.08 -11.72 14.85
CA GLY A 31 1.31 -11.47 14.47
C GLY A 31 1.56 -10.01 14.05
N ALA A 32 0.64 -9.37 13.33
CA ALA A 32 0.73 -7.97 12.95
C ALA A 32 0.61 -7.05 14.19
N ILE A 33 -0.35 -7.31 15.08
CA ILE A 33 -0.51 -6.59 16.35
C ILE A 33 0.77 -6.68 17.20
N LEU A 34 1.36 -7.87 17.34
CA LEU A 34 2.58 -8.06 18.14
C LEU A 34 3.79 -7.35 17.51
N ARG A 35 3.97 -7.41 16.19
CA ARG A 35 5.04 -6.66 15.50
C ARG A 35 4.88 -5.16 15.64
N GLY A 36 3.66 -4.66 15.74
CA GLY A 36 3.37 -3.24 16.01
C GLY A 36 3.53 -2.81 17.47
N GLY A 37 4.12 -3.66 18.32
CA GLY A 37 4.38 -3.33 19.74
C GLY A 37 3.29 -3.79 20.72
N GLY A 38 2.37 -4.65 20.27
CA GLY A 38 1.29 -5.20 21.07
C GLY A 38 0.01 -4.36 21.00
N ILE A 39 -1.07 -4.92 21.56
CA ILE A 39 -2.43 -4.38 21.39
C ILE A 39 -2.56 -2.92 21.86
N ARG A 40 -1.86 -2.52 22.92
CA ARG A 40 -1.95 -1.16 23.46
C ARG A 40 -1.47 -0.08 22.50
N GLN A 41 -0.60 -0.39 21.56
CA GLN A 41 -0.15 0.54 20.52
C GLN A 41 -1.22 0.80 19.44
N TRP A 42 -2.23 -0.06 19.37
CA TRP A 42 -3.30 0.00 18.38
C TRP A 42 -4.61 0.59 18.96
N LEU A 43 -4.64 0.84 20.25
CA LEU A 43 -5.81 1.38 20.95
C LEU A 43 -5.59 2.86 21.29
N TRP A 44 -6.70 3.60 21.38
CA TRP A 44 -6.63 5.00 21.79
C TRP A 44 -6.21 5.11 23.26
N LEU A 45 -5.04 5.69 23.50
CA LEU A 45 -4.46 5.79 24.85
C LEU A 45 -5.18 6.80 25.78
N GLY A 46 -6.11 7.58 25.25
CA GLY A 46 -6.94 8.53 26.01
C GLY A 46 -8.20 7.93 26.63
N ASP A 47 -8.44 6.62 26.46
CA ASP A 47 -9.60 5.90 27.00
C ASP A 47 -9.17 4.86 28.02
N ALA A 48 -10.01 4.66 29.07
CA ALA A 48 -9.75 3.66 30.12
C ALA A 48 -10.04 2.23 29.66
N SER A 49 -10.95 2.05 28.69
CA SER A 49 -11.32 0.73 28.12
C SER A 49 -11.45 0.82 26.61
N PRO A 50 -10.33 1.10 25.91
CA PRO A 50 -10.41 1.44 24.51
C PRO A 50 -10.73 0.22 23.64
N THR A 51 -11.58 0.45 22.66
CA THR A 51 -11.86 -0.47 21.55
C THR A 51 -11.45 0.17 20.24
N ALA A 52 -10.77 -0.58 19.39
CA ALA A 52 -10.50 -0.15 18.02
C ALA A 52 -11.52 -0.78 17.06
N THR A 53 -12.00 0.02 16.12
CA THR A 53 -12.92 -0.43 15.07
C THR A 53 -12.37 -0.05 13.71
N ILE A 54 -12.31 -1.03 12.81
CA ILE A 54 -12.01 -0.84 11.39
C ILE A 54 -13.31 -1.06 10.63
N GLU A 55 -13.73 -0.06 9.87
CA GLU A 55 -14.87 -0.16 8.96
C GLU A 55 -14.43 0.19 7.56
N CYS A 56 -14.75 -0.67 6.60
CA CYS A 56 -14.45 -0.40 5.20
C CYS A 56 -15.55 -0.92 4.27
N GLN A 57 -15.71 -0.21 3.16
CA GLN A 57 -16.54 -0.66 2.05
C GLN A 57 -15.65 -1.23 0.95
N VAL A 58 -15.95 -2.44 0.50
CA VAL A 58 -15.13 -3.17 -0.47
C VAL A 58 -15.95 -3.53 -1.70
N ASN A 59 -15.40 -3.21 -2.87
CA ASN A 59 -15.90 -3.70 -4.15
C ASN A 59 -15.01 -4.83 -4.65
N LEU A 60 -15.50 -6.06 -4.58
CA LEU A 60 -14.73 -7.23 -4.99
C LEU A 60 -14.53 -7.25 -6.52
N ARG A 61 -13.29 -7.45 -6.99
CA ARG A 61 -12.98 -7.59 -8.43
C ARG A 61 -13.62 -8.84 -9.04
N ARG A 62 -13.53 -9.94 -8.29
CA ARG A 62 -14.23 -11.19 -8.54
C ARG A 62 -15.54 -11.17 -7.79
N GLY A 63 -16.54 -11.61 -7.91
CA GLY A 63 -17.73 -11.50 -7.05
C GLY A 63 -18.55 -10.22 -7.24
N ARG A 64 -18.49 -9.60 -8.44
CA ARG A 64 -19.34 -8.43 -8.80
C ARG A 64 -20.82 -8.67 -8.54
N GLN A 65 -21.26 -9.92 -8.53
CA GLN A 65 -22.64 -10.32 -8.20
C GLN A 65 -23.05 -9.96 -6.78
N PHE A 66 -22.10 -9.80 -5.85
CA PHE A 66 -22.42 -9.45 -4.47
C PHE A 66 -22.69 -7.96 -4.27
N GLY A 67 -22.22 -7.10 -5.23
CA GLY A 67 -22.21 -5.64 -5.07
C GLY A 67 -21.19 -5.19 -4.03
N PRO A 68 -21.25 -3.90 -3.61
CA PRO A 68 -20.42 -3.41 -2.53
C PRO A 68 -20.72 -4.13 -1.22
N LEU A 69 -19.65 -4.41 -0.45
CA LEU A 69 -19.71 -5.07 0.85
C LEU A 69 -19.22 -4.11 1.93
N ASP A 70 -19.91 -4.07 3.07
CA ASP A 70 -19.48 -3.35 4.26
C ASP A 70 -18.87 -4.37 5.23
N TYR A 71 -17.59 -4.21 5.53
CA TYR A 71 -16.84 -5.03 6.47
C TYR A 71 -16.54 -4.23 7.73
N ARG A 72 -16.69 -4.87 8.88
CA ARG A 72 -16.35 -4.31 10.19
C ARG A 72 -15.57 -5.34 11.00
N LEU A 73 -14.44 -4.89 11.57
CA LEU A 73 -13.65 -5.59 12.58
C LEU A 73 -13.54 -4.71 13.81
N GLN A 74 -13.83 -5.25 14.99
CA GLN A 74 -13.65 -4.58 16.27
C GLN A 74 -12.78 -5.45 17.18
N PHE A 75 -11.80 -4.83 17.85
CA PHE A 75 -10.92 -5.53 18.77
C PHE A 75 -10.58 -4.66 19.99
N ALA A 76 -10.18 -5.32 21.05
CA ALA A 76 -9.85 -4.72 22.33
C ALA A 76 -8.75 -5.51 23.05
N GLU A 77 -8.36 -5.03 24.21
CA GLU A 77 -7.56 -5.78 25.18
C GLU A 77 -8.47 -6.33 26.30
N ASP A 78 -8.31 -7.60 26.63
CA ASP A 78 -8.90 -8.18 27.85
C ASP A 78 -7.81 -8.80 28.75
N SER A 79 -8.21 -9.54 29.78
CA SER A 79 -7.28 -10.19 30.71
C SER A 79 -6.34 -11.21 30.04
N THR A 80 -6.66 -11.66 28.83
CA THR A 80 -5.86 -12.62 28.03
C THR A 80 -5.01 -11.93 26.95
N GLY A 81 -5.16 -10.61 26.77
CA GLY A 81 -4.47 -9.80 25.77
C GLY A 81 -5.37 -9.38 24.61
N PHE A 82 -4.88 -9.46 23.38
CA PHE A 82 -5.63 -9.11 22.18
C PHE A 82 -6.84 -10.02 21.95
N VAL A 83 -8.01 -9.43 21.74
CA VAL A 83 -9.24 -10.15 21.41
C VAL A 83 -10.06 -9.42 20.35
N ILE A 84 -10.67 -10.17 19.43
CA ILE A 84 -11.68 -9.67 18.50
C ILE A 84 -13.03 -9.70 19.22
N THR A 85 -13.67 -8.52 19.33
CA THR A 85 -14.94 -8.36 20.02
C THR A 85 -16.15 -8.38 19.08
N ASP A 86 -15.97 -7.93 17.83
CA ASP A 86 -17.00 -7.99 16.77
C ASP A 86 -16.32 -8.15 15.41
N GLU A 87 -16.92 -8.97 14.55
CA GLU A 87 -16.52 -9.09 13.15
C GLU A 87 -17.74 -9.43 12.31
N ARG A 88 -18.00 -8.65 11.26
CA ARG A 88 -19.18 -8.86 10.42
C ARG A 88 -18.98 -8.41 8.99
N LEU A 89 -19.71 -9.06 8.09
CA LEU A 89 -19.79 -8.74 6.67
C LEU A 89 -21.24 -8.61 6.25
N THR A 90 -21.58 -7.47 5.64
CA THR A 90 -22.92 -7.18 5.17
C THR A 90 -22.89 -6.66 3.73
N LYS A 91 -24.01 -6.78 3.01
CA LYS A 91 -24.16 -6.14 1.70
C LYS A 91 -24.40 -4.65 1.90
N SER A 92 -23.58 -3.81 1.23
CA SER A 92 -23.75 -2.35 1.31
C SER A 92 -25.05 -1.89 0.63
N GLY A 93 -25.64 -0.82 1.16
CA GLY A 93 -26.83 -0.25 0.58
C GLY A 93 -27.26 1.06 1.23
N ARG A 94 -27.95 1.91 0.49
CA ARG A 94 -28.41 3.26 0.84
C ARG A 94 -29.44 3.36 1.99
N ALA A 95 -29.78 2.30 2.69
CA ALA A 95 -30.77 2.35 3.77
C ALA A 95 -30.10 2.20 5.14
N THR A 96 -30.57 3.01 6.07
CA THR A 96 -30.23 3.08 7.51
C THR A 96 -29.61 1.82 8.12
N PRO A 97 -28.60 1.94 9.00
CA PRO A 97 -27.77 0.82 9.49
C PRO A 97 -28.49 -0.31 10.23
N THR A 98 -29.79 -0.20 10.47
CA THR A 98 -30.54 -1.04 11.43
C THR A 98 -31.76 -1.79 10.90
N ALA A 99 -32.13 -1.67 9.64
CA ALA A 99 -33.38 -2.30 9.18
C ALA A 99 -33.13 -3.48 8.23
N GLY A 100 -33.09 -4.68 8.77
CA GLY A 100 -33.62 -5.88 8.08
C GLY A 100 -32.72 -6.60 7.09
N ARG A 101 -31.43 -6.28 6.93
CA ARG A 101 -30.54 -7.06 6.04
C ARG A 101 -29.81 -8.12 6.83
N LYS A 102 -30.03 -9.38 6.47
CA LYS A 102 -29.29 -10.52 7.02
C LYS A 102 -27.81 -10.38 6.64
N PRO A 103 -26.88 -10.33 7.62
CA PRO A 103 -25.44 -10.33 7.32
C PRO A 103 -25.03 -11.63 6.63
N PHE A 104 -23.97 -11.57 5.82
CA PHE A 104 -23.35 -12.79 5.31
C PHE A 104 -22.76 -13.60 6.46
N PHE A 105 -22.13 -12.90 7.41
CA PHE A 105 -21.79 -13.46 8.72
C PHE A 105 -21.75 -12.37 9.80
N THR A 106 -21.94 -12.78 11.04
CA THR A 106 -21.48 -12.13 12.26
C THR A 106 -20.66 -13.15 13.02
N ARG A 107 -19.64 -12.71 13.75
CA ARG A 107 -18.78 -13.61 14.54
C ARG A 107 -19.61 -14.50 15.47
N ASP A 108 -20.61 -13.95 16.13
CA ASP A 108 -21.50 -14.68 17.02
C ASP A 108 -22.32 -15.76 16.30
N SER A 109 -22.68 -15.57 15.03
CA SER A 109 -23.47 -16.53 14.26
C SER A 109 -22.70 -17.79 13.84
N LEU A 110 -21.35 -17.77 13.94
CA LEU A 110 -20.48 -18.87 13.53
C LEU A 110 -20.10 -19.81 14.69
N GLY A 111 -20.56 -19.50 15.91
CA GLY A 111 -20.44 -20.36 17.09
C GLY A 111 -19.14 -20.20 17.89
N ALA A 112 -19.12 -20.84 19.06
CA ALA A 112 -18.09 -20.68 20.11
C ALA A 112 -16.69 -21.25 19.77
N ASN A 113 -16.51 -21.87 18.61
CA ASN A 113 -15.27 -22.59 18.27
C ASN A 113 -14.22 -21.72 17.55
N LEU A 114 -14.52 -20.45 17.28
CA LEU A 114 -13.55 -19.54 16.65
C LEU A 114 -12.59 -18.97 17.71
N PRO A 115 -11.27 -19.08 17.51
CA PRO A 115 -10.30 -18.44 18.39
C PRO A 115 -10.56 -16.94 18.50
N ARG A 116 -10.60 -16.41 19.71
CA ARG A 116 -10.89 -14.98 19.95
C ARG A 116 -9.84 -14.04 19.35
N THR A 117 -8.68 -14.56 19.00
CA THR A 117 -7.54 -13.83 18.43
C THR A 117 -7.43 -13.94 16.91
N GLU A 118 -8.28 -14.72 16.25
CA GLU A 118 -8.24 -14.95 14.80
C GLU A 118 -9.50 -14.41 14.11
N SER A 119 -9.31 -13.81 12.92
CA SER A 119 -10.39 -13.37 12.06
C SER A 119 -11.15 -14.56 11.46
N VAL A 120 -12.44 -14.39 11.22
CA VAL A 120 -13.27 -15.30 10.43
C VAL A 120 -12.67 -15.53 9.04
N LEU A 121 -12.06 -14.51 8.45
CA LEU A 121 -11.41 -14.60 7.13
C LEU A 121 -10.21 -15.55 7.10
N ALA A 122 -9.56 -15.79 8.24
CA ALA A 122 -8.47 -16.76 8.36
C ALA A 122 -8.96 -18.21 8.48
N GLN A 123 -10.12 -18.40 9.11
CA GLN A 123 -10.66 -19.73 9.47
C GLN A 123 -11.50 -20.36 8.34
N LEU A 124 -12.24 -19.54 7.60
CA LEU A 124 -13.13 -20.02 6.54
C LEU A 124 -12.43 -19.97 5.18
N LYS A 125 -11.48 -20.90 4.96
CA LYS A 125 -10.78 -21.03 3.68
C LYS A 125 -11.18 -22.35 3.00
N ASN A 126 -11.94 -22.24 1.93
CA ASN A 126 -12.16 -23.33 1.00
C ASN A 126 -11.80 -22.86 -0.41
N PRO A 127 -10.76 -23.43 -1.07
CA PRO A 127 -10.35 -23.01 -2.41
C PRO A 127 -11.44 -23.11 -3.49
N ALA A 128 -12.43 -23.98 -3.28
CA ALA A 128 -13.58 -24.15 -4.19
C ALA A 128 -14.76 -23.23 -3.83
N ASP A 129 -14.69 -22.48 -2.73
CA ASP A 129 -15.76 -21.63 -2.24
C ASP A 129 -15.68 -20.24 -2.88
N THR A 130 -16.80 -19.75 -3.41
CA THR A 130 -16.98 -18.44 -3.99
C THR A 130 -17.90 -17.55 -3.16
N THR A 131 -18.01 -17.84 -1.83
CA THR A 131 -18.78 -17.00 -0.92
C THR A 131 -18.15 -15.63 -0.76
N PRO A 132 -18.93 -14.60 -0.38
CA PRO A 132 -18.40 -13.25 -0.10
C PRO A 132 -17.28 -13.25 0.95
N ILE A 133 -17.25 -14.21 1.86
CA ILE A 133 -16.24 -14.33 2.91
C ILE A 133 -14.89 -14.72 2.31
N THR A 134 -14.87 -15.80 1.53
CA THR A 134 -13.65 -16.28 0.85
C THR A 134 -13.12 -15.25 -0.15
N GLU A 135 -14.00 -14.65 -0.94
CA GLU A 135 -13.62 -13.61 -1.90
C GLU A 135 -13.06 -12.36 -1.21
N LEU A 136 -13.62 -11.95 -0.06
CA LEU A 136 -13.07 -10.84 0.74
C LEU A 136 -11.70 -11.19 1.31
N GLY A 137 -11.54 -12.40 1.87
CA GLY A 137 -10.25 -12.85 2.38
C GLY A 137 -9.17 -12.88 1.31
N ASN A 138 -9.48 -13.38 0.11
CA ASN A 138 -8.56 -13.35 -1.04
C ASN A 138 -8.22 -11.90 -1.44
N HIS A 139 -9.22 -11.02 -1.47
CA HIS A 139 -9.04 -9.61 -1.81
C HIS A 139 -8.11 -8.89 -0.82
N PHE A 140 -8.26 -9.15 0.48
CA PHE A 140 -7.38 -8.58 1.50
C PHE A 140 -5.97 -9.17 1.45
N ALA A 141 -5.82 -10.47 1.17
CA ALA A 141 -4.51 -11.10 1.02
C ALA A 141 -3.68 -10.52 -0.14
N GLU A 142 -4.34 -10.00 -1.19
CA GLU A 142 -3.70 -9.39 -2.36
C GLU A 142 -3.27 -7.94 -2.12
N ILE A 143 -3.63 -7.29 -1.00
CA ILE A 143 -3.18 -5.92 -0.66
C ILE A 143 -1.66 -5.91 -0.56
N GLN A 144 -1.01 -4.90 -1.15
CA GLN A 144 0.42 -4.67 -1.04
C GLN A 144 0.71 -3.39 -0.24
N VAL A 145 1.71 -3.48 0.63
CA VAL A 145 2.13 -2.35 1.47
C VAL A 145 3.65 -2.22 1.41
N TYR A 146 4.14 -1.13 0.85
CA TYR A 146 5.56 -0.81 0.73
C TYR A 146 5.87 0.41 1.61
N ARG A 147 6.59 0.20 2.71
CA ARG A 147 7.03 1.27 3.61
C ARG A 147 8.44 1.72 3.27
N GLU A 148 9.31 0.78 2.99
CA GLU A 148 10.70 1.06 2.67
C GLU A 148 11.26 -0.05 1.77
N PHE A 149 11.95 0.34 0.70
CA PHE A 149 12.74 -0.59 -0.09
C PHE A 149 14.15 -0.69 0.48
N ARG A 150 14.54 -1.88 0.89
CA ARG A 150 15.84 -2.16 1.52
C ARG A 150 16.92 -2.34 0.46
N THR A 151 17.80 -1.36 0.35
CA THR A 151 18.88 -1.32 -0.66
C THR A 151 20.27 -1.43 -0.07
N THR A 152 20.40 -1.61 1.25
CA THR A 152 21.69 -1.81 1.94
C THR A 152 22.30 -3.18 1.63
N GLN A 153 23.61 -3.34 1.87
CA GLN A 153 24.29 -4.62 1.70
C GLN A 153 23.65 -5.70 2.58
N GLY A 154 23.59 -6.93 2.03
CA GLY A 154 22.96 -8.07 2.68
C GLY A 154 21.49 -8.27 2.33
N TRP A 155 20.81 -7.30 1.72
CA TRP A 155 19.41 -7.43 1.27
C TRP A 155 19.30 -7.81 -0.20
N GLY A 156 18.22 -8.53 -0.56
CA GLY A 156 18.04 -9.16 -1.85
C GLY A 156 18.07 -8.22 -3.05
N ALA A 157 17.54 -7.00 -2.92
CA ALA A 157 17.57 -6.00 -3.98
C ALA A 157 19.01 -5.70 -4.45
N ARG A 158 19.99 -5.69 -3.52
CA ARG A 158 21.40 -5.43 -3.82
C ARG A 158 22.21 -6.73 -4.02
N SER A 159 22.01 -7.71 -3.14
CA SER A 159 22.85 -8.91 -3.06
C SER A 159 22.44 -10.02 -4.01
N GLY A 160 21.22 -9.96 -4.53
CA GLY A 160 20.57 -11.04 -5.29
C GLY A 160 19.69 -11.90 -4.41
N VAL A 161 18.87 -12.73 -5.03
CA VAL A 161 17.83 -13.52 -4.37
C VAL A 161 17.85 -14.96 -4.88
N VAL A 162 17.55 -15.93 -4.02
CA VAL A 162 17.44 -17.33 -4.44
C VAL A 162 16.25 -17.51 -5.39
N THR A 163 16.44 -18.30 -6.46
CA THR A 163 15.46 -18.47 -7.54
C THR A 163 14.17 -19.17 -7.09
N THR A 164 14.19 -19.79 -5.91
CA THR A 164 13.01 -20.41 -5.27
C THR A 164 12.17 -19.44 -4.45
N SER A 165 12.59 -18.17 -4.32
CA SER A 165 11.80 -17.15 -3.61
C SER A 165 10.48 -16.87 -4.34
N PRO A 166 9.42 -16.45 -3.61
CA PRO A 166 8.14 -16.05 -4.19
C PRO A 166 8.33 -14.97 -5.26
N LYS A 167 7.55 -15.08 -6.36
CA LYS A 167 7.58 -14.17 -7.51
C LYS A 167 6.20 -13.66 -7.93
N GLU A 168 5.18 -13.91 -7.11
CA GLU A 168 3.81 -13.48 -7.36
C GLU A 168 3.61 -11.98 -7.13
N ALA A 169 4.41 -11.38 -6.25
CA ALA A 169 4.45 -9.94 -5.96
C ALA A 169 5.82 -9.54 -5.44
N LEU A 170 6.15 -8.26 -5.55
CA LEU A 170 7.34 -7.72 -4.89
C LEU A 170 7.18 -7.85 -3.37
N GLN A 171 8.20 -8.36 -2.71
CA GLN A 171 8.22 -8.44 -1.24
C GLN A 171 8.31 -7.05 -0.61
N ASP A 172 7.79 -6.88 0.59
CA ASP A 172 7.63 -5.58 1.27
C ASP A 172 8.94 -4.75 1.32
N GLY A 173 10.09 -5.40 1.46
CA GLY A 173 11.41 -4.75 1.41
C GLY A 173 12.06 -4.68 0.03
N GLY A 174 11.44 -5.26 -1.01
CA GLY A 174 12.02 -5.35 -2.35
C GLY A 174 13.03 -6.49 -2.52
N ASP A 175 13.09 -7.44 -1.60
CA ASP A 175 14.15 -8.46 -1.55
C ASP A 175 14.20 -9.38 -2.78
N ASN A 176 13.06 -9.62 -3.44
CA ASN A 176 12.95 -10.42 -4.64
C ASN A 176 12.98 -9.58 -5.95
N LEU A 177 13.56 -8.38 -5.92
CA LEU A 177 13.58 -7.44 -7.05
C LEU A 177 14.03 -8.10 -8.37
N ALA A 178 15.12 -8.88 -8.36
CA ALA A 178 15.62 -9.54 -9.56
C ALA A 178 14.56 -10.46 -10.19
N LEU A 179 13.85 -11.27 -9.38
CA LEU A 179 12.80 -12.16 -9.89
C LEU A 179 11.60 -11.38 -10.43
N MET A 180 11.27 -10.24 -9.81
CA MET A 180 10.19 -9.37 -10.30
C MET A 180 10.54 -8.72 -11.64
N LEU A 181 11.77 -8.25 -11.81
CA LEU A 181 12.25 -7.71 -13.11
C LEU A 181 12.26 -8.80 -14.19
N GLN A 182 12.65 -10.04 -13.85
CA GLN A 182 12.56 -11.17 -14.75
C GLN A 182 11.10 -11.50 -15.14
N GLU A 183 10.16 -11.45 -14.20
CA GLU A 183 8.73 -11.65 -14.50
C GLU A 183 8.19 -10.54 -15.41
N LEU A 184 8.60 -9.28 -15.22
CA LEU A 184 8.25 -8.17 -16.11
C LEU A 184 8.79 -8.39 -17.54
N ASP A 185 10.02 -8.87 -17.69
CA ASP A 185 10.60 -9.22 -18.99
C ASP A 185 9.80 -10.35 -19.66
N PHE A 186 9.52 -11.41 -18.92
CA PHE A 186 8.72 -12.53 -19.41
C PHE A 186 7.30 -12.15 -19.85
N ARG A 187 6.74 -11.07 -19.28
CA ARG A 187 5.38 -10.53 -19.57
C ARG A 187 5.38 -9.35 -20.53
N ASP A 188 6.43 -9.20 -21.34
CA ASP A 188 6.55 -8.14 -22.36
C ASP A 188 6.48 -6.71 -21.79
N ARG A 189 6.90 -6.52 -20.52
CA ARG A 189 6.98 -5.20 -19.85
C ARG A 189 8.38 -4.60 -19.86
N HIS A 190 9.34 -5.29 -20.42
CA HIS A 190 10.76 -4.89 -20.44
C HIS A 190 10.97 -3.50 -21.07
N GLU A 191 10.34 -3.23 -22.22
CA GLU A 191 10.46 -1.94 -22.89
C GLU A 191 9.88 -0.79 -22.05
N GLN A 192 8.84 -1.04 -21.24
CA GLN A 192 8.32 -0.04 -20.32
C GLN A 192 9.34 0.28 -19.22
N VAL A 193 9.97 -0.75 -18.65
CA VAL A 193 11.04 -0.57 -17.64
C VAL A 193 12.19 0.23 -18.24
N ARG A 194 12.67 -0.12 -19.43
CA ARG A 194 13.73 0.60 -20.16
C ARG A 194 13.36 2.06 -20.41
N ALA A 195 12.14 2.30 -20.88
CA ALA A 195 11.68 3.66 -21.17
C ALA A 195 11.70 4.55 -19.92
N HIS A 196 11.30 4.01 -18.76
CA HIS A 196 11.35 4.75 -17.50
C HIS A 196 12.78 4.91 -16.98
N LEU A 197 13.65 3.91 -17.13
CA LEU A 197 15.06 4.00 -16.76
C LEU A 197 15.78 5.11 -17.54
N ARG A 198 15.57 5.19 -18.86
CA ARG A 198 16.14 6.26 -19.70
C ARG A 198 15.65 7.65 -19.33
N ARG A 199 14.41 7.76 -18.83
CA ARG A 199 13.88 9.04 -18.31
C ARG A 199 14.47 9.40 -16.96
N LEU A 200 14.85 8.41 -16.14
CA LEU A 200 15.53 8.64 -14.87
C LEU A 200 16.96 9.15 -15.11
N CYS A 201 17.66 8.53 -16.06
CA CYS A 201 19.01 8.88 -16.45
C CYS A 201 19.22 8.46 -17.92
N ASP A 202 19.62 9.39 -18.77
CA ASP A 202 19.83 9.17 -20.21
C ASP A 202 20.95 8.15 -20.52
N ARG A 203 21.87 7.98 -19.56
CA ARG A 203 22.94 6.98 -19.64
C ARG A 203 22.47 5.56 -19.35
N PHE A 204 21.31 5.35 -18.78
CA PHE A 204 20.76 4.04 -18.49
C PHE A 204 20.10 3.45 -19.75
N GLU A 205 20.68 2.39 -20.29
CA GLU A 205 20.23 1.80 -21.55
C GLU A 205 19.31 0.61 -21.36
N ASP A 206 19.62 -0.25 -20.37
CA ASP A 206 18.93 -1.53 -20.19
C ASP A 206 19.12 -2.08 -18.77
N VAL A 207 18.19 -2.94 -18.32
CA VAL A 207 18.32 -3.73 -17.10
C VAL A 207 18.12 -5.20 -17.43
N LYS A 208 18.95 -6.07 -16.87
CA LYS A 208 18.90 -7.52 -17.07
C LYS A 208 18.99 -8.25 -15.75
N VAL A 209 18.50 -9.47 -15.76
CA VAL A 209 18.64 -10.41 -14.64
C VAL A 209 19.48 -11.59 -15.10
N GLU A 210 20.51 -11.91 -14.34
CA GLU A 210 21.33 -13.09 -14.55
C GLU A 210 21.14 -14.07 -13.41
N ILE A 211 21.04 -15.33 -13.75
CA ILE A 211 20.91 -16.43 -12.79
C ILE A 211 22.20 -17.25 -12.82
N ALA A 212 22.86 -17.32 -11.69
CA ALA A 212 24.05 -18.15 -11.51
C ALA A 212 24.00 -18.81 -10.13
N ASN A 213 24.30 -20.10 -10.07
CA ASN A 213 24.36 -20.90 -8.83
C ASN A 213 23.06 -20.78 -7.97
N GLY A 214 21.89 -20.74 -8.63
CA GLY A 214 20.60 -20.62 -7.94
C GLY A 214 20.27 -19.22 -7.39
N LEU A 215 21.09 -18.20 -7.71
CA LEU A 215 20.86 -16.80 -7.34
C LEU A 215 20.56 -15.96 -8.58
N ALA A 216 19.49 -15.19 -8.51
CA ALA A 216 19.12 -14.16 -9.49
C ALA A 216 19.68 -12.80 -9.04
N ARG A 217 20.35 -12.08 -9.93
CA ARG A 217 20.91 -10.74 -9.69
C ARG A 217 20.53 -9.78 -10.79
N THR A 218 20.36 -8.53 -10.42
CA THR A 218 20.06 -7.43 -11.35
C THR A 218 21.35 -6.80 -11.85
N PHE A 219 21.40 -6.52 -13.16
CA PHE A 219 22.49 -5.82 -13.84
C PHE A 219 21.91 -4.66 -14.65
N LEU A 220 22.62 -3.55 -14.65
CA LEU A 220 22.27 -2.33 -15.38
C LEU A 220 23.28 -2.07 -16.51
N ARG A 221 22.79 -1.88 -17.71
CA ARG A 221 23.59 -1.40 -18.85
C ARG A 221 23.65 0.12 -18.79
N GLU A 222 24.85 0.65 -18.68
CA GLU A 222 25.08 2.10 -18.68
C GLU A 222 25.97 2.47 -19.88
N ALA A 223 25.59 3.54 -20.60
CA ALA A 223 26.34 4.05 -21.73
C ALA A 223 27.79 4.39 -21.34
N GLY A 224 28.72 3.97 -22.17
CA GLY A 224 30.16 4.18 -21.93
C GLY A 224 30.83 3.13 -21.05
N LEU A 225 30.08 2.16 -20.49
CA LEU A 225 30.67 1.01 -19.81
C LEU A 225 30.72 -0.22 -20.72
N VAL A 226 31.84 -0.91 -20.71
CA VAL A 226 32.03 -2.16 -21.49
C VAL A 226 31.19 -3.29 -20.88
N GLU A 227 31.16 -3.37 -19.54
CA GLU A 227 30.43 -4.39 -18.82
C GLU A 227 29.20 -3.81 -18.12
N MET A 228 28.23 -4.67 -17.80
CA MET A 228 27.05 -4.27 -17.04
C MET A 228 27.38 -4.06 -15.57
N LEU A 229 26.76 -3.05 -14.98
CA LEU A 229 26.92 -2.74 -13.57
C LEU A 229 26.02 -3.66 -12.73
N SER A 230 26.64 -4.47 -11.86
CA SER A 230 25.90 -5.33 -10.93
C SER A 230 25.14 -4.49 -9.88
N SER A 231 23.99 -4.99 -9.42
CA SER A 231 23.20 -4.40 -8.33
C SER A 231 24.01 -4.05 -7.08
N ILE A 232 25.09 -4.79 -6.81
CA ILE A 232 26.02 -4.52 -5.68
C ILE A 232 26.64 -3.12 -5.79
N ARG A 233 26.84 -2.61 -6.99
CA ARG A 233 27.50 -1.33 -7.30
C ARG A 233 26.53 -0.21 -7.68
N MET A 234 25.24 -0.52 -7.87
CA MET A 234 24.22 0.50 -8.16
C MET A 234 24.01 1.44 -6.98
N SER A 235 23.58 2.67 -7.24
CA SER A 235 23.15 3.58 -6.20
C SER A 235 21.86 3.10 -5.52
N ASP A 236 21.64 3.49 -4.26
CA ASP A 236 20.39 3.20 -3.54
C ASP A 236 19.18 3.75 -4.28
N GLY A 237 19.28 4.97 -4.81
CA GLY A 237 18.21 5.58 -5.59
C GLY A 237 17.86 4.78 -6.85
N THR A 238 18.84 4.25 -7.57
CA THR A 238 18.60 3.39 -8.74
C THR A 238 17.87 2.11 -8.35
N LEU A 239 18.30 1.44 -7.27
CA LEU A 239 17.66 0.22 -6.78
C LEU A 239 16.22 0.48 -6.28
N LYS A 240 16.00 1.57 -5.56
CA LYS A 240 14.66 2.00 -5.10
C LYS A 240 13.73 2.31 -6.28
N PHE A 241 14.25 2.99 -7.30
CA PHE A 241 13.47 3.27 -8.50
C PHE A 241 13.10 1.98 -9.25
N LEU A 242 14.03 1.04 -9.41
CA LEU A 242 13.76 -0.28 -9.99
C LEU A 242 12.72 -1.06 -9.19
N ALA A 243 12.78 -1.02 -7.84
CA ALA A 243 11.80 -1.67 -6.98
C ALA A 243 10.41 -1.01 -7.14
N LEU A 244 10.34 0.31 -7.22
CA LEU A 244 9.11 1.04 -7.49
C LEU A 244 8.51 0.67 -8.85
N LEU A 245 9.33 0.59 -9.90
CA LEU A 245 8.89 0.11 -11.22
C LEU A 245 8.38 -1.32 -11.16
N ALA A 246 9.11 -2.22 -10.48
CA ALA A 246 8.73 -3.61 -10.35
C ALA A 246 7.37 -3.79 -9.63
N ALA A 247 7.08 -2.94 -8.64
CA ALA A 247 5.80 -2.93 -7.95
C ALA A 247 4.67 -2.39 -8.86
N LEU A 248 4.88 -1.22 -9.48
CA LEU A 248 3.83 -0.47 -10.19
C LEU A 248 3.52 -1.05 -11.59
N LEU A 249 4.49 -1.66 -12.26
CA LEU A 249 4.32 -2.25 -13.60
C LEU A 249 3.93 -3.72 -13.56
N HIS A 250 3.66 -4.27 -12.37
CA HIS A 250 3.32 -5.69 -12.25
C HIS A 250 2.10 -6.05 -13.10
N PRO A 251 2.15 -7.15 -13.92
CA PRO A 251 1.09 -7.51 -14.86
C PRO A 251 -0.24 -7.91 -14.20
N LYS A 252 -0.19 -8.27 -12.92
CA LYS A 252 -1.36 -8.55 -12.09
C LYS A 252 -1.41 -7.53 -10.95
N PRO A 253 -1.91 -6.31 -11.21
CA PRO A 253 -1.95 -5.27 -10.18
C PRO A 253 -2.82 -5.71 -9.00
N PRO A 254 -2.41 -5.44 -7.75
CA PRO A 254 -3.20 -5.73 -6.57
C PRO A 254 -4.50 -4.89 -6.55
N PRO A 255 -5.51 -5.25 -5.75
CA PRO A 255 -6.69 -4.43 -5.58
C PRO A 255 -6.38 -3.08 -4.93
N LEU A 256 -5.45 -3.08 -3.99
CA LEU A 256 -4.95 -1.91 -3.28
C LEU A 256 -3.44 -2.02 -3.06
N MET A 257 -2.73 -0.94 -3.37
CA MET A 257 -1.31 -0.80 -3.04
C MET A 257 -1.10 0.47 -2.21
N CYS A 258 -0.40 0.33 -1.09
CA CYS A 258 0.05 1.44 -0.26
C CYS A 258 1.55 1.62 -0.42
N ILE A 259 2.00 2.86 -0.63
CA ILE A 259 3.43 3.20 -0.72
C ILE A 259 3.69 4.39 0.19
N GLU A 260 4.60 4.21 1.15
CA GLU A 260 5.05 5.31 2.01
C GLU A 260 6.25 6.00 1.38
N GLU A 261 6.15 7.31 1.24
CA GLU A 261 7.23 8.21 0.83
C GLU A 261 8.10 7.69 -0.32
N PRO A 262 7.51 7.43 -1.51
CA PRO A 262 8.26 6.89 -2.67
C PRO A 262 9.43 7.77 -3.11
N GLU A 263 9.43 9.05 -2.71
CA GLU A 263 10.50 10.02 -2.95
C GLU A 263 11.78 9.75 -2.15
N THR A 264 11.69 9.02 -1.04
CA THR A 264 12.81 8.85 -0.10
C THR A 264 14.01 8.19 -0.76
N GLY A 265 15.13 8.91 -0.81
CA GLY A 265 16.39 8.46 -1.43
C GLY A 265 16.44 8.57 -2.94
N LEU A 266 15.44 9.18 -3.59
CA LEU A 266 15.47 9.55 -5.00
C LEU A 266 15.90 11.02 -5.18
N HIS A 267 16.51 11.30 -6.34
CA HIS A 267 16.85 12.68 -6.69
C HIS A 267 15.58 13.50 -6.93
N PRO A 268 15.52 14.78 -6.53
CA PRO A 268 14.35 15.63 -6.75
C PRO A 268 13.88 15.68 -8.21
N ASP A 269 14.79 15.65 -9.18
CA ASP A 269 14.45 15.66 -10.61
C ASP A 269 13.65 14.41 -11.05
N ALA A 270 13.75 13.30 -10.29
CA ALA A 270 12.99 12.09 -10.57
C ALA A 270 11.51 12.20 -10.18
N MET A 271 11.11 13.21 -9.40
CA MET A 271 9.77 13.31 -8.81
C MET A 271 8.66 13.43 -9.87
N GLN A 272 8.88 14.17 -10.93
CA GLN A 272 7.91 14.27 -12.04
C GLN A 272 7.71 12.90 -12.73
N LEU A 273 8.79 12.14 -12.86
CA LEU A 273 8.73 10.79 -13.43
C LEU A 273 8.00 9.84 -12.50
N VAL A 274 8.32 9.87 -11.20
CA VAL A 274 7.64 9.04 -10.17
C VAL A 274 6.15 9.35 -10.15
N ALA A 275 5.76 10.63 -10.13
CA ALA A 275 4.36 11.04 -10.16
C ALA A 275 3.63 10.50 -11.39
N LYS A 276 4.26 10.57 -12.57
CA LYS A 276 3.70 10.04 -13.81
C LYS A 276 3.45 8.54 -13.73
N ILE A 277 4.43 7.77 -13.22
CA ILE A 277 4.30 6.31 -13.09
C ILE A 277 3.20 5.95 -12.08
N LEU A 278 3.10 6.67 -10.97
CA LEU A 278 2.02 6.50 -9.99
C LEU A 278 0.63 6.77 -10.60
N LEU A 279 0.50 7.83 -11.40
CA LEU A 279 -0.75 8.15 -12.10
C LEU A 279 -1.12 7.07 -13.13
N GLU A 280 -0.17 6.62 -13.94
CA GLU A 280 -0.38 5.52 -14.90
C GLU A 280 -0.82 4.23 -14.19
N ALA A 281 -0.17 3.86 -13.08
CA ALA A 281 -0.53 2.68 -12.29
C ALA A 281 -1.92 2.81 -11.65
N SER A 282 -2.32 4.01 -11.25
CA SER A 282 -3.64 4.28 -10.63
C SER A 282 -4.83 4.01 -11.55
N GLU A 283 -4.60 3.86 -12.85
CA GLU A 283 -5.65 3.48 -13.81
C GLU A 283 -6.04 1.99 -13.69
N SER A 284 -5.15 1.16 -13.17
CA SER A 284 -5.36 -0.30 -13.06
C SER A 284 -5.57 -0.81 -11.64
N MET A 285 -5.18 -0.03 -10.62
CA MET A 285 -5.30 -0.38 -9.21
C MET A 285 -5.61 0.84 -8.33
N GLN A 286 -6.11 0.60 -7.13
CA GLN A 286 -6.22 1.66 -6.14
C GLN A 286 -4.84 1.90 -5.49
N LEU A 287 -4.40 3.16 -5.47
CA LEU A 287 -3.15 3.57 -4.82
C LEU A 287 -3.42 4.50 -3.63
N ILE A 288 -2.74 4.22 -2.51
CA ILE A 288 -2.60 5.14 -1.39
C ILE A 288 -1.11 5.44 -1.23
N VAL A 289 -0.74 6.70 -1.41
CA VAL A 289 0.65 7.14 -1.36
C VAL A 289 0.77 8.24 -0.33
N THR A 290 1.65 8.10 0.66
CA THR A 290 2.03 9.20 1.55
C THR A 290 3.23 9.92 0.96
N THR A 291 3.31 11.23 1.13
CA THR A 291 4.44 12.01 0.63
C THR A 291 4.69 13.27 1.45
N HIS A 292 5.95 13.69 1.47
CA HIS A 292 6.41 15.00 1.90
C HIS A 292 6.99 15.82 0.73
N SER A 293 6.93 15.31 -0.50
CA SER A 293 7.45 15.97 -1.69
C SER A 293 6.42 16.93 -2.31
N GLU A 294 6.74 18.23 -2.31
CA GLU A 294 5.94 19.24 -3.04
C GLU A 294 5.84 18.89 -4.52
N ALA A 295 6.92 18.39 -5.12
CA ALA A 295 6.94 18.06 -6.54
C ALA A 295 6.00 16.90 -6.91
N LEU A 296 5.78 15.92 -6.01
CA LEU A 296 4.77 14.89 -6.20
C LEU A 296 3.36 15.45 -6.08
N VAL A 297 3.14 16.39 -5.16
CA VAL A 297 1.84 17.07 -4.99
C VAL A 297 1.55 17.97 -6.19
N ASP A 298 2.55 18.68 -6.72
CA ASP A 298 2.42 19.51 -7.91
C ASP A 298 1.95 18.75 -9.15
N ALA A 299 2.39 17.52 -9.31
CA ALA A 299 1.95 16.67 -10.42
C ALA A 299 0.44 16.33 -10.38
N LEU A 300 -0.22 16.57 -9.23
CA LEU A 300 -1.66 16.39 -9.06
C LEU A 300 -2.46 17.69 -9.17
N THR A 301 -1.85 18.79 -9.61
CA THR A 301 -2.51 20.12 -9.75
C THR A 301 -3.80 20.02 -10.57
N GLU A 302 -3.81 19.23 -11.64
CA GLU A 302 -4.99 19.01 -12.48
C GLU A 302 -6.04 18.07 -11.87
N ARG A 303 -5.66 17.32 -10.82
CA ARG A 303 -6.51 16.33 -10.13
C ARG A 303 -6.48 16.52 -8.61
N PRO A 304 -6.80 17.70 -8.08
CA PRO A 304 -6.69 18.00 -6.64
C PRO A 304 -7.53 17.06 -5.77
N GLU A 305 -8.62 16.52 -6.30
CA GLU A 305 -9.45 15.52 -5.62
C GLU A 305 -8.74 14.18 -5.35
N ALA A 306 -7.60 13.91 -5.99
CA ALA A 306 -6.73 12.78 -5.67
C ALA A 306 -5.88 13.02 -4.43
N VAL A 307 -5.86 14.25 -3.89
CA VAL A 307 -5.12 14.61 -2.68
C VAL A 307 -6.05 14.66 -1.48
N LEU A 308 -5.62 13.99 -0.41
CA LEU A 308 -6.22 13.95 0.90
C LEU A 308 -5.28 14.65 1.89
N VAL A 309 -5.76 15.68 2.54
CA VAL A 309 -5.02 16.42 3.55
C VAL A 309 -5.33 15.81 4.91
N CYS A 310 -4.30 15.42 5.63
CA CYS A 310 -4.38 14.90 6.98
C CYS A 310 -4.01 16.00 7.96
N ASP A 311 -4.92 16.30 8.88
CA ASP A 311 -4.72 17.24 9.99
C ASP A 311 -5.05 16.56 11.32
N ARG A 312 -4.50 17.07 12.41
CA ARG A 312 -4.81 16.59 13.76
C ARG A 312 -5.81 17.53 14.43
N GLY A 313 -7.02 17.05 14.68
CA GLY A 313 -7.97 17.72 15.57
C GLY A 313 -7.54 17.54 17.03
N PHE A 314 -7.76 18.55 17.87
CA PHE A 314 -7.40 18.50 19.29
C PHE A 314 -8.11 17.36 20.04
N ASP A 315 -9.37 17.08 19.68
CA ASP A 315 -10.22 16.12 20.40
C ASP A 315 -10.53 14.83 19.62
N ASN A 316 -10.25 14.77 18.30
CA ASN A 316 -10.80 13.73 17.44
C ASN A 316 -9.75 12.89 16.66
N GLY A 317 -8.47 12.96 17.04
CA GLY A 317 -7.43 12.23 16.33
C GLY A 317 -7.16 12.78 14.94
N THR A 318 -6.78 11.92 13.99
CA THR A 318 -6.48 12.28 12.60
C THR A 318 -7.76 12.60 11.84
N GLN A 319 -7.83 13.79 11.25
CA GLN A 319 -8.91 14.18 10.33
C GLN A 319 -8.37 14.15 8.90
N ILE A 320 -9.16 13.62 7.98
CA ILE A 320 -8.79 13.49 6.57
C ILE A 320 -9.79 14.27 5.72
N LYS A 321 -9.29 15.27 4.98
CA LYS A 321 -10.10 16.12 4.10
C LYS A 321 -9.67 15.93 2.65
N ARG A 322 -10.62 15.61 1.78
CA ARG A 322 -10.37 15.57 0.33
C ARG A 322 -10.37 16.99 -0.23
N LEU A 323 -9.37 17.32 -1.05
CA LEU A 323 -9.37 18.57 -1.78
C LEU A 323 -10.46 18.59 -2.86
N SER A 324 -10.95 19.77 -3.19
CA SER A 324 -11.99 19.98 -4.19
C SER A 324 -11.53 20.94 -5.26
N LYS A 325 -11.56 20.50 -6.53
CA LYS A 325 -11.22 21.33 -7.68
C LYS A 325 -12.07 22.61 -7.75
N THR A 326 -13.34 22.51 -7.36
CA THR A 326 -14.26 23.65 -7.34
C THR A 326 -13.83 24.72 -6.35
N HIS A 327 -13.44 24.33 -5.12
CA HIS A 327 -12.99 25.26 -4.09
C HIS A 327 -11.62 25.89 -4.41
N LEU A 328 -10.76 25.16 -5.13
CA LEU A 328 -9.42 25.62 -5.47
C LEU A 328 -9.33 26.30 -6.83
N LYS A 329 -10.43 26.42 -7.57
CA LYS A 329 -10.47 26.88 -8.97
C LYS A 329 -9.75 28.20 -9.20
N GLU A 330 -9.95 29.20 -8.33
CA GLU A 330 -9.31 30.52 -8.47
C GLU A 330 -7.82 30.46 -8.11
N TRP A 331 -7.46 29.70 -7.09
CA TRP A 331 -6.08 29.53 -6.66
C TRP A 331 -5.23 28.80 -7.71
N LEU A 332 -5.79 27.74 -8.32
CA LEU A 332 -5.10 26.91 -9.33
C LEU A 332 -4.89 27.63 -10.68
N LYS A 333 -5.42 28.84 -10.86
CA LYS A 333 -5.08 29.69 -12.00
C LYS A 333 -3.69 30.31 -11.87
N HIS A 334 -3.17 30.46 -10.66
CA HIS A 334 -1.96 31.21 -10.35
C HIS A 334 -0.89 30.40 -9.63
N TYR A 335 -1.27 29.30 -9.00
CA TYR A 335 -0.40 28.49 -8.16
C TYR A 335 -0.59 26.99 -8.45
N SER A 336 0.51 26.24 -8.36
CA SER A 336 0.43 24.78 -8.32
C SER A 336 -0.07 24.27 -6.95
N LEU A 337 -0.44 23.01 -6.89
CA LEU A 337 -0.97 22.41 -5.67
C LEU A 337 0.09 22.32 -4.56
N GLY A 338 1.35 22.03 -4.92
CA GLY A 338 2.47 22.02 -3.98
C GLY A 338 2.82 23.40 -3.46
N GLU A 339 2.74 24.44 -4.32
CA GLU A 339 2.91 25.84 -3.88
C GLU A 339 1.85 26.24 -2.86
N LEU A 340 0.59 25.87 -3.09
CA LEU A 340 -0.51 26.11 -2.14
C LEU A 340 -0.29 25.38 -0.83
N TRP A 341 0.21 24.14 -0.89
CA TRP A 341 0.55 23.38 0.30
C TRP A 341 1.68 24.02 1.09
N ARG A 342 2.75 24.42 0.42
CA ARG A 342 3.89 25.14 1.04
C ARG A 342 3.46 26.43 1.73
N LYS A 343 2.49 27.15 1.15
CA LYS A 343 1.92 28.38 1.71
C LYS A 343 0.94 28.13 2.86
N GLY A 344 0.53 26.88 3.11
CA GLY A 344 -0.45 26.49 4.13
C GLY A 344 -1.91 26.72 3.72
N GLU A 345 -2.19 27.10 2.47
CA GLU A 345 -3.54 27.48 1.99
C GLU A 345 -4.50 26.29 1.87
N ILE A 346 -3.98 25.09 1.70
CA ILE A 346 -4.80 23.86 1.59
C ILE A 346 -4.83 23.02 2.87
N GLY A 347 -4.26 23.51 3.96
CA GLY A 347 -4.11 22.78 5.22
C GLY A 347 -2.91 21.81 5.19
N GLY A 348 -2.77 21.02 6.25
CA GLY A 348 -1.66 20.07 6.35
C GLY A 348 -0.29 20.75 6.37
N GLY A 349 -0.22 21.97 6.88
CA GLY A 349 1.01 22.75 6.99
C GLY A 349 2.09 21.98 7.73
N ARG A 350 3.36 22.24 7.37
CA ARG A 350 4.51 21.46 7.87
C ARG A 350 4.74 21.57 9.38
N TRP A 351 4.11 22.54 10.05
CA TRP A 351 4.27 22.79 11.53
C TRP A 351 3.01 23.42 12.11
#